data_c6fc2996591ece177f3c2906bf59fb70
#
_entry.id   c6fc2996591ece177f3c2906bf59fb70
#
_cell.length_a   1.000
_cell.length_b   1.000
_cell.length_c   1.000
_cell.angle_alpha   90.00
_cell.angle_beta   90.00
_cell.angle_gamma   90.00
#
_symmetry.space_group_name_H-M   'P 1'
#
loop_
_entity.id
_entity.type
_entity.pdbx_description
1 polymer ?
#
loop_
_entity_poly.entity_id
_entity_poly.type
_entity_poly.pdbx_seq_one_letter_code
_entity_poly.pdbx_strand_id
1 'polypeptide(L)'
;MKNNLVILCLNKNYSKSIGKQLADSLELFFVDLNDILEYNLINNNMLQNSGLKYYQKERQKTINSITTYENSLVCGSIDLFFDNDNISKFKQNFVILYLQLKKDDLQKLNMQDSTQYSKNLIAFEQEDIACKSVANLTATVGLQNSKDNLKLIKNALISYFGGKNGY
;
A
#
# COMPACT_ATOMS: atom_id res chain seq x y z
N MET A 1 2.98 -1.96 -21.43
CA MET A 1 2.47 -0.96 -20.44
C MET A 1 2.43 -1.67 -19.11
N LYS A 2 2.92 -1.07 -18.01
CA LYS A 2 2.80 -1.70 -16.70
C LYS A 2 1.34 -1.62 -16.26
N ASN A 3 0.65 -2.75 -16.24
CA ASN A 3 -0.74 -2.85 -15.76
C ASN A 3 -0.81 -3.15 -14.25
N ASN A 4 0.34 -3.12 -13.57
CA ASN A 4 0.45 -3.46 -12.16
C ASN A 4 0.47 -2.20 -11.31
N LEU A 5 -0.27 -2.20 -10.22
CA LEU A 5 -0.35 -1.10 -9.26
C LEU A 5 0.05 -1.55 -7.86
N VAL A 6 0.81 -0.72 -7.15
CA VAL A 6 0.95 -0.80 -5.70
C VAL A 6 0.21 0.40 -5.10
N ILE A 7 -0.60 0.15 -4.09
CA ILE A 7 -1.18 1.19 -3.24
C ILE A 7 -0.37 1.29 -1.95
N LEU A 8 0.21 2.46 -1.72
CA LEU A 8 0.72 2.88 -0.42
C LEU A 8 -0.34 3.73 0.28
N CYS A 9 -0.64 3.44 1.52
CA CYS A 9 -1.53 4.24 2.35
C CYS A 9 -1.18 4.02 3.83
N LEU A 10 -1.18 5.09 4.63
CA LEU A 10 -0.85 5.01 6.06
C LEU A 10 -1.91 4.25 6.89
N ASN A 11 -3.07 3.99 6.33
CA ASN A 11 -4.09 3.15 6.94
C ASN A 11 -4.30 1.88 6.10
N LYS A 12 -3.86 0.73 6.62
CA LYS A 12 -3.94 -0.57 5.93
C LYS A 12 -5.38 -1.01 5.64
N ASN A 13 -6.31 -0.74 6.55
CA ASN A 13 -7.70 -1.15 6.38
C ASN A 13 -8.39 -0.35 5.28
N TYR A 14 -8.11 0.95 5.22
CA TYR A 14 -8.56 1.80 4.13
C TYR A 14 -7.94 1.37 2.80
N SER A 15 -6.63 1.14 2.78
CA SER A 15 -5.90 0.63 1.61
C SER A 15 -6.51 -0.65 1.06
N LYS A 16 -6.82 -1.61 1.94
CA LYS A 16 -7.46 -2.87 1.57
C LYS A 16 -8.85 -2.66 0.96
N SER A 17 -9.67 -1.84 1.61
CA SER A 17 -11.05 -1.59 1.17
C SER A 17 -11.10 -0.89 -0.20
N ILE A 18 -10.37 0.22 -0.35
CA ILE A 18 -10.35 0.99 -1.60
C ILE A 18 -9.60 0.25 -2.71
N GLY A 19 -8.54 -0.48 -2.34
CA GLY A 19 -7.74 -1.27 -3.27
C GLY A 19 -8.56 -2.37 -3.93
N LYS A 20 -9.39 -3.08 -3.17
CA LYS A 20 -10.28 -4.10 -3.71
C LYS A 20 -11.27 -3.51 -4.72
N GLN A 21 -11.94 -2.39 -4.37
CA GLN A 21 -12.87 -1.72 -5.26
C GLN A 21 -12.18 -1.19 -6.53
N LEU A 22 -10.96 -0.67 -6.39
CA LEU A 22 -10.18 -0.17 -7.52
C LEU A 22 -9.73 -1.32 -8.43
N ALA A 23 -9.26 -2.43 -7.87
CA ALA A 23 -8.88 -3.62 -8.62
C ALA A 23 -10.04 -4.19 -9.43
N ASP A 24 -11.21 -4.37 -8.79
CA ASP A 24 -12.44 -4.80 -9.47
C ASP A 24 -12.79 -3.88 -10.64
N SER A 25 -12.66 -2.56 -10.45
CA SER A 25 -13.00 -1.57 -11.47
C SER A 25 -12.01 -1.42 -12.61
N LEU A 26 -10.78 -1.94 -12.44
CA LEU A 26 -9.69 -1.93 -13.43
C LEU A 26 -9.41 -3.34 -13.98
N GLU A 27 -10.21 -4.33 -13.58
CA GLU A 27 -10.05 -5.74 -13.96
C GLU A 27 -8.65 -6.29 -13.60
N LEU A 28 -8.13 -5.89 -12.41
CA LEU A 28 -6.86 -6.35 -11.87
C LEU A 28 -7.08 -7.38 -10.77
N PHE A 29 -6.13 -8.30 -10.61
CA PHE A 29 -6.10 -9.18 -9.45
C PHE A 29 -5.76 -8.38 -8.20
N PHE A 30 -6.61 -8.47 -7.17
CA PHE A 30 -6.37 -7.84 -5.90
C PHE A 30 -5.48 -8.72 -5.00
N VAL A 31 -4.41 -8.13 -4.47
CA VAL A 31 -3.43 -8.78 -3.60
C VAL A 31 -3.21 -7.95 -2.34
N ASP A 32 -3.56 -8.49 -1.18
CA ASP A 32 -3.21 -7.92 0.13
C ASP A 32 -2.02 -8.71 0.70
N LEU A 33 -0.87 -8.03 0.87
CA LEU A 33 0.35 -8.66 1.40
C LEU A 33 0.16 -9.22 2.79
N ASN A 34 -0.61 -8.54 3.65
CA ASN A 34 -0.87 -9.01 5.01
C ASN A 34 -1.68 -10.31 4.99
N ASP A 35 -2.72 -10.39 4.14
CA ASP A 35 -3.54 -11.60 4.01
C ASP A 35 -2.72 -12.79 3.48
N ILE A 36 -1.83 -12.55 2.50
CA ILE A 36 -0.99 -13.62 1.95
C ILE A 36 0.02 -14.11 2.99
N LEU A 37 0.64 -13.21 3.76
CA LEU A 37 1.55 -13.60 4.81
C LEU A 37 0.83 -14.41 5.89
N GLU A 38 -0.38 -14.01 6.30
CA GLU A 38 -1.18 -14.74 7.27
C GLU A 38 -1.63 -16.11 6.72
N TYR A 39 -2.08 -16.17 5.47
CA TYR A 39 -2.44 -17.42 4.81
C TYR A 39 -1.27 -18.42 4.76
N ASN A 40 -0.06 -17.94 4.53
CA ASN A 40 1.16 -18.75 4.53
C ASN A 40 1.71 -19.01 5.95
N LEU A 41 0.96 -18.64 6.99
CA LEU A 41 1.35 -18.77 8.40
C LEU A 41 2.65 -18.03 8.76
N ILE A 42 3.00 -17.00 7.99
CA ILE A 42 4.14 -16.12 8.25
C ILE A 42 3.69 -15.01 9.21
N ASN A 43 3.53 -15.38 10.46
CA ASN A 43 2.93 -14.56 11.50
C ASN A 43 3.73 -14.66 12.82
N ASN A 44 3.20 -14.10 13.90
CA ASN A 44 3.85 -14.09 15.20
C ASN A 44 4.12 -15.52 15.74
N ASN A 45 3.28 -16.50 15.42
CA ASN A 45 3.51 -17.89 15.86
C ASN A 45 4.75 -18.48 15.19
N MET A 46 4.96 -18.21 13.90
CA MET A 46 6.18 -18.61 13.20
C MET A 46 7.40 -17.92 13.82
N LEU A 47 7.30 -16.61 14.11
CA LEU A 47 8.38 -15.85 14.75
C LEU A 47 8.78 -16.45 16.10
N GLN A 48 7.80 -16.81 16.94
CA GLN A 48 8.04 -17.40 18.27
C GLN A 48 8.59 -18.83 18.18
N ASN A 49 8.11 -19.66 17.26
CA ASN A 49 8.45 -21.07 17.16
C ASN A 49 9.71 -21.35 16.35
N SER A 50 9.96 -20.54 15.31
CA SER A 50 11.05 -20.79 14.33
C SER A 50 12.16 -19.74 14.35
N GLY A 51 11.99 -18.68 15.13
CA GLY A 51 12.96 -17.61 15.31
C GLY A 51 12.92 -16.54 14.21
N LEU A 52 13.48 -15.37 14.54
CA LEU A 52 13.43 -14.17 13.71
C LEU A 52 14.05 -14.37 12.32
N LYS A 53 15.18 -15.05 12.23
CA LYS A 53 15.89 -15.24 10.96
C LYS A 53 15.08 -16.06 9.96
N TYR A 54 14.42 -17.12 10.42
CA TYR A 54 13.56 -17.95 9.57
C TYR A 54 12.30 -17.19 9.14
N TYR A 55 11.66 -16.50 10.08
CA TYR A 55 10.50 -15.65 9.81
C TYR A 55 10.81 -14.59 8.73
N GLN A 56 11.91 -13.86 8.89
CA GLN A 56 12.31 -12.83 7.91
C GLN A 56 12.61 -13.42 6.53
N LYS A 57 13.23 -14.60 6.48
CA LYS A 57 13.52 -15.31 5.22
C LYS A 57 12.24 -15.68 4.47
N GLU A 58 11.27 -16.30 5.15
CA GLU A 58 10.02 -16.73 4.52
C GLU A 58 9.15 -15.53 4.13
N ARG A 59 9.09 -14.50 4.99
CA ARG A 59 8.43 -13.23 4.67
C ARG A 59 9.01 -12.60 3.40
N GLN A 60 10.32 -12.50 3.32
CA GLN A 60 10.99 -11.90 2.16
C GLN A 60 10.81 -12.72 0.88
N LYS A 61 10.86 -14.04 0.97
CA LYS A 61 10.59 -14.94 -0.15
C LYS A 61 9.19 -14.74 -0.70
N THR A 62 8.20 -14.65 0.17
CA THR A 62 6.80 -14.40 -0.22
C THR A 62 6.64 -13.05 -0.90
N ILE A 63 7.19 -11.97 -0.32
CA ILE A 63 7.12 -10.64 -0.93
C ILE A 63 7.83 -10.63 -2.30
N ASN A 64 8.99 -11.23 -2.41
CA ASN A 64 9.71 -11.29 -3.68
C ASN A 64 8.90 -11.99 -4.78
N SER A 65 8.15 -13.05 -4.46
CA SER A 65 7.31 -13.73 -5.46
C SER A 65 6.18 -12.82 -5.97
N ILE A 66 5.64 -11.95 -5.11
CA ILE A 66 4.56 -11.04 -5.50
C ILE A 66 5.06 -9.92 -6.42
N THR A 67 6.33 -9.51 -6.30
CA THR A 67 6.90 -8.49 -7.21
C THR A 67 6.94 -8.91 -8.68
N THR A 68 6.71 -10.19 -8.98
CA THR A 68 6.66 -10.73 -10.34
C THR A 68 5.24 -10.92 -10.88
N TYR A 69 4.22 -10.61 -10.10
CA TYR A 69 2.83 -10.75 -10.53
C TYR A 69 2.50 -9.79 -11.66
N GLU A 70 1.60 -10.23 -12.54
CA GLU A 70 1.08 -9.43 -13.64
C GLU A 70 -0.40 -9.13 -13.46
N ASN A 71 -0.88 -8.04 -14.05
CA ASN A 71 -2.26 -7.59 -13.99
C ASN A 71 -2.82 -7.56 -12.56
N SER A 72 -2.02 -7.04 -11.64
CA SER A 72 -2.34 -7.06 -10.21
C SER A 72 -2.29 -5.68 -9.56
N LEU A 73 -3.11 -5.53 -8.54
CA LEU A 73 -3.09 -4.41 -7.61
C LEU A 73 -2.71 -4.93 -6.23
N VAL A 74 -1.59 -4.46 -5.71
CA VAL A 74 -1.01 -4.91 -4.44
C VAL A 74 -1.18 -3.82 -3.39
N CYS A 75 -1.63 -4.18 -2.20
CA CYS A 75 -1.63 -3.32 -1.01
C CYS A 75 -1.09 -4.07 0.21
N GLY A 76 -0.91 -3.38 1.31
CA GLY A 76 -0.45 -3.94 2.57
C GLY A 76 -0.01 -2.86 3.55
N SER A 77 0.51 -3.28 4.70
CA SER A 77 1.12 -2.38 5.67
C SER A 77 2.37 -1.72 5.09
N ILE A 78 2.61 -0.46 5.46
CA ILE A 78 3.72 0.35 4.90
C ILE A 78 5.08 -0.30 5.14
N ASP A 79 5.31 -0.90 6.30
CA ASP A 79 6.54 -1.60 6.64
C ASP A 79 6.89 -2.71 5.64
N LEU A 80 5.88 -3.41 5.08
CA LEU A 80 6.10 -4.48 4.11
C LEU A 80 6.75 -3.99 2.82
N PHE A 81 6.54 -2.73 2.46
CA PHE A 81 7.12 -2.12 1.27
C PHE A 81 8.50 -1.52 1.52
N PHE A 82 8.72 -0.92 2.69
CA PHE A 82 9.97 -0.23 2.99
C PHE A 82 11.04 -1.14 3.62
N ASP A 83 10.64 -2.22 4.30
CA ASP A 83 11.59 -3.21 4.81
C ASP A 83 12.38 -3.86 3.67
N ASN A 84 13.69 -4.05 3.88
CA ASN A 84 14.60 -4.70 2.92
C ASN A 84 14.52 -4.13 1.49
N ASP A 85 14.19 -2.86 1.37
CA ASP A 85 14.06 -2.15 0.10
C ASP A 85 13.08 -2.81 -0.91
N ASN A 86 12.00 -3.39 -0.39
CA ASN A 86 11.00 -4.04 -1.22
C ASN A 86 10.37 -3.07 -2.24
N ILE A 87 10.22 -1.79 -1.86
CA ILE A 87 9.65 -0.78 -2.74
C ILE A 87 10.43 -0.63 -4.06
N SER A 88 11.75 -0.72 -4.03
CA SER A 88 12.59 -0.66 -5.23
C SER A 88 12.34 -1.85 -6.15
N LYS A 89 12.06 -3.03 -5.60
CA LYS A 89 11.69 -4.22 -6.38
C LYS A 89 10.31 -4.05 -7.03
N PHE A 90 9.33 -3.54 -6.28
CA PHE A 90 8.01 -3.25 -6.84
C PHE A 90 8.07 -2.19 -7.96
N LYS A 91 8.89 -1.17 -7.82
CA LYS A 91 9.06 -0.12 -8.86
C LYS A 91 9.49 -0.65 -10.22
N GLN A 92 10.11 -1.82 -10.29
CA GLN A 92 10.52 -2.42 -11.57
C GLN A 92 9.32 -2.80 -12.43
N ASN A 93 8.24 -3.31 -11.82
CA ASN A 93 7.09 -3.88 -12.53
C ASN A 93 5.76 -3.19 -12.22
N PHE A 94 5.71 -2.32 -11.21
CA PHE A 94 4.48 -1.70 -10.72
C PHE A 94 4.56 -0.17 -10.83
N VAL A 95 3.41 0.44 -10.99
CA VAL A 95 3.21 1.87 -10.74
C VAL A 95 2.83 2.06 -9.29
N ILE A 96 3.52 2.94 -8.59
CA ILE A 96 3.29 3.21 -7.17
C ILE A 96 2.32 4.38 -7.02
N LEU A 97 1.14 4.09 -6.51
CA LEU A 97 0.10 5.06 -6.16
C LEU A 97 0.12 5.30 -4.65
N TYR A 98 0.38 6.51 -4.22
CA TYR A 98 0.21 6.89 -2.82
C TYR A 98 -1.16 7.52 -2.59
N LEU A 99 -1.96 6.90 -1.73
CA LEU A 99 -3.22 7.45 -1.23
C LEU A 99 -2.96 8.22 0.06
N GLN A 100 -2.81 9.52 -0.08
CA GLN A 100 -2.62 10.42 1.04
C GLN A 100 -3.95 10.72 1.69
N LEU A 101 -4.13 10.31 2.94
CA LEU A 101 -5.30 10.66 3.73
C LEU A 101 -5.26 12.14 4.13
N LYS A 102 -6.42 12.80 4.11
CA LYS A 102 -6.56 14.16 4.63
C LYS A 102 -6.15 14.20 6.10
N LYS A 103 -5.50 15.28 6.50
CA LYS A 103 -4.95 15.44 7.85
C LYS A 103 -6.00 15.24 8.95
N ASP A 104 -7.20 15.78 8.75
CA ASP A 104 -8.31 15.65 9.71
C ASP A 104 -8.79 14.20 9.87
N ASP A 105 -8.74 13.42 8.79
CA ASP A 105 -9.12 12.02 8.82
C ASP A 105 -8.07 11.15 9.50
N LEU A 106 -6.79 11.46 9.33
CA LEU A 106 -5.70 10.83 10.09
C LEU A 106 -5.83 11.09 11.59
N GLN A 107 -6.20 12.33 11.98
CA GLN A 107 -6.43 12.67 13.37
C GLN A 107 -7.58 11.85 13.98
N LYS A 108 -8.70 11.68 13.26
CA LYS A 108 -9.85 10.88 13.72
C LYS A 108 -9.48 9.41 13.94
N LEU A 109 -8.66 8.83 13.07
CA LEU A 109 -8.19 7.45 13.21
C LEU A 109 -7.30 7.28 14.44
N ASN A 110 -6.52 8.31 14.79
CA ASN A 110 -5.58 8.27 15.91
C ASN A 110 -6.23 8.59 17.25
N MET A 111 -7.38 9.28 17.28
CA MET A 111 -8.10 9.61 18.52
C MET A 111 -8.70 8.38 19.22
N GLN A 112 -8.79 7.25 18.54
CA GLN A 112 -9.24 5.99 19.16
C GLN A 112 -8.17 5.35 20.06
N ASP A 113 -6.92 5.84 20.03
CA ASP A 113 -5.79 5.31 20.82
C ASP A 113 -5.02 6.46 21.51
N SER A 114 -5.58 7.00 22.59
CA SER A 114 -5.15 8.27 23.22
C SER A 114 -3.76 8.26 23.87
N THR A 115 -3.12 7.12 24.06
CA THR A 115 -1.80 6.99 24.73
C THR A 115 -0.60 7.03 23.81
N GLN A 116 -0.78 6.94 22.49
CA GLN A 116 0.30 6.93 21.47
C GLN A 116 0.33 8.18 20.58
N TYR A 117 -0.55 9.14 20.78
CA TYR A 117 -0.82 10.23 19.84
C TYR A 117 0.39 11.06 19.42
N SER A 118 1.23 11.49 20.37
CA SER A 118 2.36 12.38 20.05
C SER A 118 3.55 11.68 19.39
N LYS A 119 3.80 10.41 19.73
CA LYS A 119 4.84 9.58 19.09
C LYS A 119 4.42 9.17 17.68
N ASN A 120 3.13 8.95 17.45
CA ASN A 120 2.59 8.57 16.16
C ASN A 120 2.60 9.71 15.14
N LEU A 121 2.46 10.98 15.56
CA LEU A 121 2.40 12.10 14.63
C LEU A 121 3.72 12.29 13.86
N ILE A 122 4.84 12.22 14.56
CA ILE A 122 6.18 12.34 13.92
C ILE A 122 6.44 11.14 12.99
N ALA A 123 6.06 9.94 13.42
CA ALA A 123 6.18 8.74 12.59
C ALA A 123 5.33 8.85 11.32
N PHE A 124 4.10 9.33 11.42
CA PHE A 124 3.21 9.56 10.27
C PHE A 124 3.76 10.60 9.30
N GLU A 125 4.34 11.69 9.79
CA GLU A 125 4.96 12.68 8.91
C GLU A 125 6.16 12.11 8.15
N GLN A 126 6.98 11.29 8.80
CA GLN A 126 8.12 10.62 8.17
C GLN A 126 7.65 9.60 7.13
N GLU A 127 6.64 8.80 7.44
CA GLU A 127 6.06 7.83 6.53
C GLU A 127 5.37 8.52 5.33
N ASP A 128 4.65 9.63 5.55
CA ASP A 128 4.04 10.44 4.48
C ASP A 128 5.10 10.95 3.50
N ILE A 129 6.20 11.51 4.03
CA ILE A 129 7.34 11.97 3.22
C ILE A 129 7.95 10.81 2.45
N ALA A 130 8.18 9.67 3.10
CA ALA A 130 8.74 8.48 2.45
C ALA A 130 7.84 7.98 1.33
N CYS A 131 6.53 7.86 1.56
CA CYS A 131 5.56 7.44 0.55
C CYS A 131 5.55 8.39 -0.65
N LYS A 132 5.54 9.70 -0.42
CA LYS A 132 5.59 10.71 -1.49
C LYS A 132 6.86 10.62 -2.32
N SER A 133 8.00 10.36 -1.67
CA SER A 133 9.29 10.30 -2.35
C SER A 133 9.41 9.14 -3.34
N VAL A 134 8.68 8.05 -3.09
CA VAL A 134 8.72 6.85 -3.93
C VAL A 134 7.55 6.72 -4.89
N ALA A 135 6.45 7.44 -4.67
CA ALA A 135 5.24 7.36 -5.47
C ALA A 135 5.45 7.88 -6.90
N ASN A 136 4.84 7.21 -7.87
CA ASN A 136 4.71 7.71 -9.24
C ASN A 136 3.59 8.75 -9.35
N LEU A 137 2.55 8.59 -8.54
CA LEU A 137 1.45 9.54 -8.41
C LEU A 137 0.89 9.51 -6.98
N THR A 138 0.35 10.65 -6.56
CA THR A 138 -0.30 10.82 -5.26
C THR A 138 -1.73 11.30 -5.46
N ALA A 139 -2.68 10.68 -4.76
CA ALA A 139 -4.06 11.14 -4.71
C ALA A 139 -4.45 11.42 -3.26
N THR A 140 -4.93 12.64 -2.99
CA THR A 140 -5.43 13.01 -1.65
C THR A 140 -6.87 12.58 -1.53
N VAL A 141 -7.16 11.71 -0.57
CA VAL A 141 -8.46 11.08 -0.35
C VAL A 141 -8.96 11.30 1.07
N GLY A 142 -10.29 11.28 1.26
CA GLY A 142 -10.92 11.28 2.58
C GLY A 142 -11.39 9.89 2.98
N LEU A 143 -11.61 9.66 4.27
CA LEU A 143 -12.17 8.40 4.78
C LEU A 143 -13.64 8.20 4.38
N GLN A 144 -14.37 9.31 4.22
CA GLN A 144 -15.76 9.29 3.81
C GLN A 144 -15.86 9.36 2.28
N ASN A 145 -16.91 8.75 1.73
CA ASN A 145 -17.26 8.85 0.32
C ASN A 145 -16.37 8.04 -0.65
N SER A 146 -16.39 6.72 -0.49
CA SER A 146 -15.59 5.79 -1.30
C SER A 146 -15.79 5.92 -2.81
N LYS A 147 -17.00 6.29 -3.26
CA LYS A 147 -17.31 6.46 -4.70
C LYS A 147 -16.58 7.66 -5.31
N ASP A 148 -16.56 8.80 -4.60
CA ASP A 148 -15.86 10.00 -5.08
C ASP A 148 -14.34 9.79 -5.05
N ASN A 149 -13.84 9.10 -4.02
CA ASN A 149 -12.43 8.73 -3.94
C ASN A 149 -12.02 7.81 -5.10
N LEU A 150 -12.83 6.79 -5.44
CA LEU A 150 -12.56 5.93 -6.60
C LEU A 150 -12.52 6.72 -7.90
N LYS A 151 -13.45 7.64 -8.11
CA LYS A 151 -13.47 8.52 -9.30
C LYS A 151 -12.21 9.39 -9.36
N LEU A 152 -11.83 9.99 -8.24
CA LEU A 152 -10.64 10.82 -8.13
C LEU A 152 -9.38 10.01 -8.45
N ILE A 153 -9.24 8.82 -7.88
CA ILE A 153 -8.10 7.93 -8.12
C ILE A 153 -8.04 7.50 -9.59
N LYS A 154 -9.17 7.11 -10.18
CA LYS A 154 -9.24 6.74 -11.60
C LYS A 154 -8.82 7.89 -12.51
N ASN A 155 -9.29 9.10 -12.24
CA ASN A 155 -8.91 10.28 -13.01
C ASN A 155 -7.40 10.56 -12.89
N ALA A 156 -6.82 10.42 -11.71
CA ALA A 156 -5.37 10.55 -11.51
C ALA A 156 -4.58 9.50 -12.31
N LEU A 157 -5.05 8.25 -12.32
CA LEU A 157 -4.44 7.17 -13.12
C LEU A 157 -4.56 7.44 -14.62
N ILE A 158 -5.73 7.85 -15.11
CA ILE A 158 -5.95 8.21 -16.51
C ILE A 158 -5.01 9.34 -16.93
N SER A 159 -4.89 10.38 -16.12
CA SER A 159 -3.98 11.51 -16.40
C SER A 159 -2.51 11.05 -16.42
N TYR A 160 -2.13 10.18 -15.49
CA TYR A 160 -0.76 9.65 -15.43
C TYR A 160 -0.41 8.80 -16.66
N PHE A 161 -1.31 7.91 -17.08
CA PHE A 161 -1.08 7.04 -18.24
C PHE A 161 -1.32 7.78 -19.57
N GLY A 162 -2.31 8.67 -19.63
CA GLY A 162 -2.61 9.48 -20.80
C GLY A 162 -1.50 10.48 -21.12
N GLY A 163 -0.90 11.10 -20.12
CA GLY A 163 0.26 11.99 -20.30
C GLY A 163 1.53 11.28 -20.78
N LYS A 164 1.65 9.97 -20.60
CA LYS A 164 2.78 9.15 -21.12
C LYS A 164 2.56 8.66 -22.55
N ASN A 165 1.32 8.68 -23.05
CA ASN A 165 0.95 8.28 -24.39
C ASN A 165 0.69 9.49 -25.32
N GLY A 166 0.99 10.70 -24.85
CA GLY A 166 0.83 11.94 -25.60
C GLY A 166 1.89 12.07 -26.68
N TYR A 167 1.59 11.57 -27.85
CA TYR A 167 2.04 12.03 -29.17
C TYR A 167 0.83 12.38 -29.97
#